data_ee1595be34db2f24553bab2f169a16cd
#
_entry.id   ee1595be34db2f24553bab2f169a16cd
#
_cell.length_a   1.000
_cell.length_b   1.000
_cell.length_c   1.000
_cell.angle_alpha   90.00
_cell.angle_beta   90.00
_cell.angle_gamma   90.00
#
_symmetry.space_group_name_H-M   'P 1'
#
loop_
_entity.id
_entity.type
_entity.pdbx_description
1 polymer ?
#
loop_
_entity_poly.entity_id
_entity_poly.type
_entity_poly.pdbx_seq_one_letter_code
_entity_poly.pdbx_strand_id
1 'polypeptide(L)'
;MGSYIFHTLSRSIYYNRARPKNLKYRKKMPYSWYFTSSKNSKISNFTIKKLPKSIGIIIRPYDLKYENKNIKKIINQAKNKSLISLVAGIKYKAPNTHGVHIPRWMYYKPKKTKIVSISFHGLKDTRKCLNLRANLVFVSPIFKTSSHVCSKGIGVVKLGLISRSIKVPVIALGGINDKNIKYLRSLPIYGCAGIDVFDKNVKK
;
A
#
# COMPACT_ATOMS: atom_id res chain seq x y z
N MET A 1 2.14 3.12 -19.99
CA MET A 1 1.87 4.53 -19.62
C MET A 1 1.20 4.68 -18.25
N GLY A 2 0.09 4.01 -17.92
CA GLY A 2 -0.68 4.26 -16.70
C GLY A 2 0.10 4.16 -15.38
N SER A 3 0.99 3.18 -15.19
CA SER A 3 1.77 3.07 -13.95
C SER A 3 2.79 4.21 -13.75
N TYR A 4 3.33 4.74 -14.84
CA TYR A 4 4.23 5.89 -14.79
C TYR A 4 3.48 7.17 -14.41
N ILE A 5 2.34 7.43 -15.04
CA ILE A 5 1.46 8.57 -14.71
C ILE A 5 1.02 8.49 -13.25
N PHE A 6 0.54 7.32 -12.80
CA PHE A 6 0.16 7.11 -11.41
C PHE A 6 1.31 7.41 -10.44
N HIS A 7 2.51 6.92 -10.74
CA HIS A 7 3.68 7.14 -9.90
C HIS A 7 4.07 8.63 -9.85
N THR A 8 4.07 9.31 -11.01
CA THR A 8 4.37 10.75 -11.11
C THR A 8 3.36 11.59 -10.33
N LEU A 9 2.06 11.30 -10.47
CA LEU A 9 1.01 12.00 -9.74
C LEU A 9 1.05 11.71 -8.23
N SER A 10 1.37 10.49 -7.82
CA SER A 10 1.60 10.15 -6.41
C SER A 10 2.79 10.93 -5.85
N ARG A 11 3.83 11.13 -6.64
CA ARG A 11 4.99 11.97 -6.30
C ARG A 11 4.58 13.42 -6.08
N SER A 12 3.75 13.98 -6.94
CA SER A 12 3.27 15.37 -6.78
C SER A 12 2.44 15.56 -5.51
N ILE A 13 1.63 14.58 -5.13
CA ILE A 13 0.89 14.57 -3.85
C ILE A 13 1.86 14.62 -2.67
N TYR A 14 2.92 13.83 -2.70
CA TYR A 14 3.93 13.80 -1.64
C TYR A 14 4.70 15.13 -1.49
N TYR A 15 5.09 15.76 -2.60
CA TYR A 15 5.88 17.01 -2.56
C TYR A 15 5.07 18.24 -2.18
N ASN A 16 3.76 18.26 -2.44
CA ASN A 16 2.90 19.39 -2.10
C ASN A 16 2.60 19.50 -0.60
N ARG A 17 3.33 18.80 0.29
CA ARG A 17 2.98 18.70 1.70
C ARG A 17 4.15 18.86 2.65
N ALA A 18 3.83 19.54 3.76
CA ALA A 18 4.65 19.54 4.95
C ALA A 18 4.84 18.08 5.44
N ARG A 19 6.09 17.63 5.44
CA ARG A 19 6.47 16.29 5.91
C ARG A 19 6.08 16.13 7.39
N PRO A 20 5.40 15.04 7.78
CA PRO A 20 5.15 14.80 9.21
C PRO A 20 6.47 14.80 9.98
N LYS A 21 6.59 15.66 11.01
CA LYS A 21 7.87 15.92 11.72
C LYS A 21 8.46 14.72 12.46
N ASN A 22 7.68 13.64 12.72
CA ASN A 22 8.02 12.58 13.68
C ASN A 22 8.22 11.17 13.09
N LEU A 23 8.64 11.00 11.84
CA LEU A 23 8.86 9.68 11.26
C LEU A 23 10.31 9.23 11.44
N LYS A 24 10.51 8.27 12.33
CA LYS A 24 11.82 7.58 12.56
C LYS A 24 12.44 6.98 11.28
N TYR A 25 11.64 6.79 10.22
CA TYR A 25 12.03 6.25 8.91
C TYR A 25 11.84 7.25 7.76
N ARG A 26 11.95 8.55 8.04
CA ARG A 26 11.66 9.68 7.16
C ARG A 26 12.29 9.67 5.77
N LYS A 27 13.46 9.08 5.60
CA LYS A 27 14.26 9.27 4.37
C LYS A 27 13.95 8.28 3.24
N LYS A 28 13.14 7.21 3.45
CA LYS A 28 13.01 6.12 2.45
C LYS A 28 11.63 5.46 2.30
N MET A 29 10.54 5.99 2.91
CA MET A 29 9.23 5.38 2.70
C MET A 29 8.68 5.74 1.32
N PRO A 30 8.25 4.75 0.52
CA PRO A 30 7.60 5.01 -0.75
C PRO A 30 6.29 5.77 -0.59
N TYR A 31 6.04 6.72 -1.49
CA TYR A 31 4.75 7.41 -1.61
C TYR A 31 3.80 6.71 -2.59
N SER A 32 4.31 5.76 -3.36
CA SER A 32 3.54 4.96 -4.31
C SER A 32 3.70 3.48 -3.96
N TRP A 33 2.59 2.73 -3.89
CA TRP A 33 2.58 1.35 -3.46
C TRP A 33 1.79 0.46 -4.40
N TYR A 34 2.40 -0.66 -4.75
CA TYR A 34 1.77 -1.73 -5.50
C TYR A 34 1.29 -2.84 -4.56
N PHE A 35 0.00 -3.16 -4.61
CA PHE A 35 -0.54 -4.36 -3.97
C PHE A 35 -0.58 -5.49 -4.99
N THR A 36 0.09 -6.61 -4.71
CA THR A 36 0.06 -7.75 -5.63
C THR A 36 -1.35 -8.31 -5.78
N SER A 37 -1.68 -8.78 -6.98
CA SER A 37 -2.93 -9.51 -7.19
C SER A 37 -2.89 -10.84 -6.43
N SER A 38 -3.86 -11.09 -5.55
CA SER A 38 -4.02 -12.39 -4.86
C SER A 38 -4.44 -13.49 -5.83
N LYS A 39 -5.17 -13.11 -6.91
CA LYS A 39 -5.72 -14.06 -7.90
C LYS A 39 -4.73 -14.49 -8.97
N ASN A 40 -3.65 -13.73 -9.21
CA ASN A 40 -2.73 -14.01 -10.32
C ASN A 40 -1.28 -13.64 -9.99
N SER A 41 -0.54 -14.61 -9.48
CA SER A 41 0.87 -14.45 -9.14
C SER A 41 1.79 -14.26 -10.37
N LYS A 42 1.40 -14.78 -11.55
CA LYS A 42 2.16 -14.59 -12.79
C LYS A 42 2.17 -13.12 -13.22
N ILE A 43 0.99 -12.46 -13.19
CA ILE A 43 0.87 -11.02 -13.47
C ILE A 43 1.73 -10.23 -12.49
N SER A 44 1.63 -10.51 -11.18
CA SER A 44 2.41 -9.80 -10.17
C SER A 44 3.93 -9.95 -10.40
N ASN A 45 4.41 -11.13 -10.77
CA ASN A 45 5.82 -11.34 -11.08
C ASN A 45 6.30 -10.47 -12.26
N PHE A 46 5.49 -10.37 -13.32
CA PHE A 46 5.83 -9.55 -14.48
C PHE A 46 5.76 -8.06 -14.16
N THR A 47 4.73 -7.63 -13.42
CA THR A 47 4.57 -6.24 -12.96
C THR A 47 5.78 -5.79 -12.17
N ILE A 48 6.24 -6.59 -11.19
CA ILE A 48 7.39 -6.25 -10.33
C ILE A 48 8.65 -5.99 -11.15
N LYS A 49 8.90 -6.75 -12.20
CA LYS A 49 10.07 -6.54 -13.08
C LYS A 49 10.09 -5.14 -13.70
N LYS A 50 8.92 -4.54 -13.95
CA LYS A 50 8.77 -3.21 -14.57
C LYS A 50 8.66 -2.06 -13.56
N LEU A 51 8.48 -2.33 -12.24
CA LEU A 51 8.32 -1.27 -11.25
C LEU A 51 9.60 -0.43 -11.09
N PRO A 52 9.50 0.90 -10.94
CA PRO A 52 10.59 1.76 -10.47
C PRO A 52 11.04 1.38 -9.05
N LYS A 53 12.33 1.60 -8.74
CA LYS A 53 12.90 1.31 -7.40
C LYS A 53 12.27 2.11 -6.26
N SER A 54 11.61 3.21 -6.55
CA SER A 54 10.94 4.09 -5.57
C SER A 54 9.55 3.62 -5.15
N ILE A 55 9.03 2.51 -5.71
CA ILE A 55 7.72 1.95 -5.37
C ILE A 55 7.85 0.94 -4.24
N GLY A 56 6.96 1.05 -3.25
CA GLY A 56 6.78 0.00 -2.24
C GLY A 56 5.85 -1.11 -2.73
N ILE A 57 5.99 -2.30 -2.18
CA ILE A 57 5.17 -3.45 -2.55
C ILE A 57 4.54 -4.11 -1.34
N ILE A 58 3.23 -4.37 -1.41
CA ILE A 58 2.49 -5.21 -0.47
C ILE A 58 2.21 -6.56 -1.14
N ILE A 59 2.88 -7.59 -0.67
CA ILE A 59 2.74 -8.96 -1.15
C ILE A 59 1.58 -9.61 -0.42
N ARG A 60 0.56 -10.08 -1.15
CA ARG A 60 -0.68 -10.64 -0.59
C ARG A 60 -0.80 -12.15 -0.88
N PRO A 61 -0.37 -13.01 0.04
CA PRO A 61 -0.47 -14.46 -0.12
C PRO A 61 -1.81 -15.06 0.35
N TYR A 62 -2.92 -14.28 0.35
CA TYR A 62 -4.15 -14.65 1.07
C TYR A 62 -4.68 -16.07 0.82
N ASP A 63 -4.57 -16.53 -0.44
CA ASP A 63 -5.03 -17.86 -0.84
C ASP A 63 -3.89 -18.88 -0.91
N LEU A 64 -2.67 -18.49 -0.51
CA LEU A 64 -1.46 -19.30 -0.61
C LEU A 64 -0.68 -19.24 0.69
N LYS A 65 -0.13 -20.35 1.13
CA LYS A 65 0.84 -20.36 2.24
C LYS A 65 2.06 -19.53 1.84
N TYR A 66 2.67 -18.85 2.82
CA TYR A 66 3.87 -18.04 2.62
C TYR A 66 5.02 -18.85 1.98
N GLU A 67 5.12 -20.13 2.30
CA GLU A 67 6.12 -21.05 1.75
C GLU A 67 5.93 -21.39 0.26
N ASN A 68 4.81 -20.99 -0.32
CA ASN A 68 4.54 -21.22 -1.75
C ASN A 68 5.65 -20.65 -2.63
N LYS A 69 6.15 -21.47 -3.59
CA LYS A 69 7.25 -21.11 -4.50
C LYS A 69 7.01 -19.78 -5.23
N ASN A 70 5.77 -19.48 -5.61
CA ASN A 70 5.43 -18.22 -6.29
C ASN A 70 5.59 -17.01 -5.37
N ILE A 71 5.21 -17.11 -4.10
CA ILE A 71 5.38 -16.04 -3.11
C ILE A 71 6.87 -15.79 -2.84
N LYS A 72 7.65 -16.84 -2.65
CA LYS A 72 9.12 -16.75 -2.52
C LYS A 72 9.75 -16.07 -3.74
N LYS A 73 9.30 -16.42 -4.95
CA LYS A 73 9.77 -15.79 -6.19
C LYS A 73 9.45 -14.29 -6.22
N ILE A 74 8.25 -13.88 -5.83
CA ILE A 74 7.84 -12.46 -5.73
C ILE A 74 8.74 -11.72 -4.72
N ILE A 75 8.98 -12.30 -3.55
CA ILE A 75 9.83 -11.71 -2.51
C ILE A 75 11.26 -11.52 -3.03
N ASN A 76 11.83 -12.55 -3.67
CA ASN A 76 13.19 -12.47 -4.21
C ASN A 76 13.31 -11.42 -5.32
N GLN A 77 12.31 -11.31 -6.20
CA GLN A 77 12.30 -10.26 -7.23
C GLN A 77 12.23 -8.86 -6.59
N ALA A 78 11.40 -8.66 -5.56
CA ALA A 78 11.33 -7.39 -4.84
C ALA A 78 12.67 -7.05 -4.17
N LYS A 79 13.34 -8.05 -3.57
CA LYS A 79 14.69 -7.90 -2.99
C LYS A 79 15.72 -7.50 -4.04
N ASN A 80 15.80 -8.23 -5.17
CA ASN A 80 16.76 -7.97 -6.25
C ASN A 80 16.60 -6.57 -6.85
N LYS A 81 15.38 -6.02 -6.84
CA LYS A 81 15.12 -4.65 -7.25
C LYS A 81 15.27 -3.62 -6.13
N SER A 82 15.66 -4.02 -4.92
CA SER A 82 15.75 -3.15 -3.74
C SER A 82 14.44 -2.44 -3.42
N LEU A 83 13.29 -3.05 -3.71
CA LEU A 83 11.98 -2.50 -3.37
C LEU A 83 11.69 -2.68 -1.87
N ILE A 84 11.10 -1.66 -1.25
CA ILE A 84 10.53 -1.84 0.10
C ILE A 84 9.33 -2.75 0.00
N SER A 85 9.41 -3.92 0.64
CA SER A 85 8.40 -4.98 0.57
C SER A 85 7.85 -5.35 1.94
N LEU A 86 6.52 -5.46 2.04
CA LEU A 86 5.80 -5.94 3.21
C LEU A 86 4.95 -7.14 2.79
N VAL A 87 4.80 -8.12 3.68
CA VAL A 87 3.93 -9.27 3.43
C VAL A 87 2.65 -9.13 4.27
N ALA A 88 1.51 -9.33 3.62
CA ALA A 88 0.21 -9.21 4.25
C ALA A 88 -0.23 -10.53 4.89
N GLY A 89 -0.89 -10.43 6.04
CA GLY A 89 -1.57 -11.57 6.65
C GLY A 89 -0.67 -12.59 7.35
N ILE A 90 0.56 -12.24 7.68
CA ILE A 90 1.48 -13.10 8.45
C ILE A 90 1.84 -12.45 9.78
N LYS A 91 2.06 -13.26 10.83
CA LYS A 91 2.33 -12.79 12.20
C LYS A 91 3.78 -12.36 12.44
N TYR A 92 4.70 -12.72 11.57
CA TYR A 92 6.13 -12.42 11.65
C TYR A 92 6.65 -11.87 10.32
N LYS A 93 7.79 -11.22 10.37
CA LYS A 93 8.45 -10.72 9.16
C LYS A 93 8.96 -11.89 8.32
N ALA A 94 8.51 -11.99 7.08
CA ALA A 94 9.06 -12.94 6.12
C ALA A 94 10.54 -12.64 5.81
N PRO A 95 11.40 -13.65 5.62
CA PRO A 95 12.78 -13.45 5.17
C PRO A 95 12.84 -12.57 3.91
N ASN A 96 13.90 -11.77 3.80
CA ASN A 96 14.10 -10.86 2.67
C ASN A 96 13.00 -9.79 2.45
N THR A 97 12.22 -9.47 3.49
CA THR A 97 11.22 -8.38 3.47
C THR A 97 11.51 -7.34 4.55
N HIS A 98 10.87 -6.18 4.44
CA HIS A 98 11.09 -5.06 5.37
C HIS A 98 10.11 -5.04 6.54
N GLY A 99 8.98 -5.74 6.41
CA GLY A 99 7.97 -5.76 7.46
C GLY A 99 6.69 -6.49 7.08
N VAL A 100 5.61 -6.13 7.75
CA VAL A 100 4.30 -6.76 7.58
C VAL A 100 3.21 -5.74 7.28
N HIS A 101 2.21 -6.19 6.54
CA HIS A 101 0.94 -5.50 6.39
C HIS A 101 -0.15 -6.29 7.13
N ILE A 102 -0.85 -5.62 8.05
CA ILE A 102 -1.91 -6.24 8.85
C ILE A 102 -3.26 -5.90 8.22
N PRO A 103 -3.94 -6.87 7.60
CA PRO A 103 -5.27 -6.68 7.04
C PRO A 103 -6.29 -6.30 8.11
N ARG A 104 -7.46 -5.80 7.70
CA ARG A 104 -8.51 -5.37 8.63
C ARG A 104 -8.96 -6.47 9.57
N TRP A 105 -9.14 -7.67 9.05
CA TRP A 105 -9.66 -8.85 9.78
C TRP A 105 -8.64 -9.51 10.72
N MET A 106 -7.36 -9.08 10.71
CA MET A 106 -6.34 -9.61 11.62
C MET A 106 -5.99 -8.58 12.69
N TYR A 107 -5.76 -9.09 13.91
CA TYR A 107 -5.22 -8.31 15.03
C TYR A 107 -4.14 -9.11 15.74
N TYR A 108 -2.90 -8.68 15.61
CA TYR A 108 -1.74 -9.26 16.32
C TYR A 108 -0.60 -8.22 16.36
N LYS A 109 0.24 -8.30 17.39
CA LYS A 109 1.42 -7.47 17.50
C LYS A 109 2.60 -8.20 16.86
N PRO A 110 3.12 -7.74 15.72
CA PRO A 110 4.20 -8.43 15.03
C PRO A 110 5.50 -8.33 15.82
N LYS A 111 6.23 -9.44 15.92
CA LYS A 111 7.55 -9.50 16.56
C LYS A 111 8.65 -9.23 15.53
N LYS A 112 9.77 -8.59 15.99
CA LYS A 112 11.00 -8.42 15.18
C LYS A 112 10.78 -7.87 13.76
N THR A 113 9.85 -6.93 13.60
CA THR A 113 9.64 -6.27 12.30
C THR A 113 10.01 -4.79 12.36
N LYS A 114 10.57 -4.26 11.24
CA LYS A 114 10.96 -2.85 11.12
C LYS A 114 9.80 -1.97 10.72
N ILE A 115 8.92 -2.47 9.85
CA ILE A 115 7.80 -1.70 9.30
C ILE A 115 6.50 -2.46 9.55
N VAL A 116 5.54 -1.79 10.16
CA VAL A 116 4.16 -2.25 10.35
C VAL A 116 3.24 -1.33 9.58
N SER A 117 2.48 -1.86 8.65
CA SER A 117 1.39 -1.15 8.01
C SER A 117 0.06 -1.84 8.27
N ILE A 118 -1.03 -1.09 8.25
CA ILE A 118 -2.37 -1.63 8.48
C ILE A 118 -3.36 -1.18 7.42
N SER A 119 -4.38 -2.00 7.16
CA SER A 119 -5.60 -1.57 6.48
C SER A 119 -6.44 -0.73 7.44
N PHE A 120 -6.94 0.42 6.94
CA PHE A 120 -7.70 1.39 7.71
C PHE A 120 -8.96 1.78 6.94
N HIS A 121 -10.13 1.56 7.52
CA HIS A 121 -11.42 1.79 6.87
C HIS A 121 -12.27 2.88 7.54
N GLY A 122 -11.81 3.40 8.66
CA GLY A 122 -12.47 4.48 9.38
C GLY A 122 -11.89 4.69 10.77
N LEU A 123 -12.39 5.70 11.49
CA LEU A 123 -11.85 6.11 12.79
C LEU A 123 -11.88 5.01 13.86
N LYS A 124 -12.75 4.00 13.71
CA LYS A 124 -12.77 2.81 14.58
C LYS A 124 -11.44 2.05 14.58
N ASP A 125 -10.67 2.14 13.48
CA ASP A 125 -9.36 1.49 13.36
C ASP A 125 -8.22 2.29 14.02
N THR A 126 -8.49 3.49 14.56
CA THR A 126 -7.46 4.36 15.19
C THR A 126 -6.81 3.67 16.38
N ARG A 127 -7.60 3.02 17.24
CA ARG A 127 -7.08 2.27 18.39
C ARG A 127 -6.13 1.15 17.96
N LYS A 128 -6.50 0.42 16.90
CA LYS A 128 -5.64 -0.61 16.29
C LYS A 128 -4.34 -0.02 15.79
N CYS A 129 -4.40 1.13 15.11
CA CYS A 129 -3.25 1.83 14.58
C CYS A 129 -2.23 2.18 15.70
N LEU A 130 -2.72 2.76 16.80
CA LEU A 130 -1.91 3.14 17.96
C LEU A 130 -1.31 1.92 18.67
N ASN A 131 -2.13 0.92 18.99
CA ASN A 131 -1.71 -0.29 19.72
C ASN A 131 -0.65 -1.08 18.97
N LEU A 132 -0.74 -1.12 17.63
CA LEU A 132 0.21 -1.82 16.77
C LEU A 132 1.42 -0.96 16.42
N ARG A 133 1.47 0.31 16.87
CA ARG A 133 2.52 1.28 16.51
C ARG A 133 2.77 1.32 15.01
N ALA A 134 1.66 1.41 14.22
CA ALA A 134 1.75 1.39 12.77
C ALA A 134 2.63 2.53 12.25
N ASN A 135 3.50 2.21 11.30
CA ASN A 135 4.35 3.19 10.62
C ASN A 135 3.64 3.83 9.42
N LEU A 136 2.56 3.18 8.92
CA LEU A 136 1.87 3.53 7.71
C LEU A 136 0.46 2.95 7.72
N VAL A 137 -0.54 3.69 7.22
CA VAL A 137 -1.90 3.19 7.07
C VAL A 137 -2.37 3.28 5.62
N PHE A 138 -3.07 2.24 5.15
CA PHE A 138 -3.72 2.22 3.85
C PHE A 138 -5.22 2.41 4.04
N VAL A 139 -5.72 3.58 3.68
CA VAL A 139 -7.15 3.90 3.78
C VAL A 139 -7.85 3.43 2.51
N SER A 140 -8.85 2.54 2.66
CA SER A 140 -9.55 1.92 1.51
C SER A 140 -11.00 1.53 1.83
N PRO A 141 -11.85 1.41 0.77
CA PRO A 141 -11.65 1.90 -0.58
C PRO A 141 -11.97 3.39 -0.70
N ILE A 142 -11.20 4.15 -1.47
CA ILE A 142 -11.45 5.59 -1.68
C ILE A 142 -12.53 5.81 -2.72
N PHE A 143 -12.41 5.14 -3.88
CA PHE A 143 -13.39 5.15 -4.97
C PHE A 143 -13.96 3.75 -5.19
N LYS A 144 -15.04 3.65 -5.97
CA LYS A 144 -15.60 2.37 -6.40
C LYS A 144 -14.50 1.51 -7.05
N THR A 145 -14.43 0.23 -6.71
CA THR A 145 -13.38 -0.69 -7.16
C THR A 145 -13.96 -2.06 -7.48
N SER A 146 -13.39 -2.74 -8.46
CA SER A 146 -13.76 -4.10 -8.84
C SER A 146 -13.55 -5.13 -7.72
N SER A 147 -12.61 -4.88 -6.80
CA SER A 147 -12.34 -5.76 -5.66
C SER A 147 -13.39 -5.72 -4.55
N HIS A 148 -14.24 -4.66 -4.53
CA HIS A 148 -15.32 -4.46 -3.56
C HIS A 148 -16.53 -3.85 -4.25
N VAL A 149 -17.20 -4.65 -5.08
CA VAL A 149 -18.28 -4.21 -5.99
C VAL A 149 -19.41 -3.50 -5.25
N CYS A 150 -19.76 -3.95 -4.04
CA CYS A 150 -20.83 -3.36 -3.22
C CYS A 150 -20.41 -2.06 -2.50
N SER A 151 -19.14 -1.66 -2.53
CA SER A 151 -18.67 -0.46 -1.85
C SER A 151 -18.63 0.74 -2.78
N LYS A 152 -19.38 1.80 -2.45
CA LYS A 152 -19.33 3.10 -3.16
C LYS A 152 -17.99 3.83 -2.95
N GLY A 153 -17.14 3.37 -2.02
CA GLY A 153 -15.96 4.09 -1.57
C GLY A 153 -16.28 5.18 -0.55
N ILE A 154 -15.26 5.62 0.21
CA ILE A 154 -15.45 6.62 1.26
C ILE A 154 -15.39 8.06 0.74
N GLY A 155 -14.86 8.26 -0.44
CA GLY A 155 -14.70 9.57 -1.08
C GLY A 155 -13.54 10.41 -0.51
N VAL A 156 -13.26 11.50 -1.22
CA VAL A 156 -12.10 12.38 -0.93
C VAL A 156 -12.30 13.19 0.35
N VAL A 157 -13.52 13.62 0.65
CA VAL A 157 -13.83 14.41 1.86
C VAL A 157 -13.52 13.60 3.12
N LYS A 158 -14.07 12.38 3.21
CA LYS A 158 -13.85 11.50 4.36
C LYS A 158 -12.39 11.08 4.49
N LEU A 159 -11.70 10.85 3.38
CA LEU A 159 -10.25 10.61 3.38
C LEU A 159 -9.49 11.81 3.97
N GLY A 160 -9.87 13.04 3.60
CA GLY A 160 -9.29 14.27 4.13
C GLY A 160 -9.47 14.40 5.65
N LEU A 161 -10.66 14.11 6.17
CA LEU A 161 -10.94 14.10 7.61
C LEU A 161 -10.10 13.04 8.34
N ILE A 162 -10.08 11.81 7.85
CA ILE A 162 -9.26 10.73 8.43
C ILE A 162 -7.78 11.13 8.47
N SER A 163 -7.26 11.66 7.38
CA SER A 163 -5.83 12.00 7.28
C SER A 163 -5.40 13.16 8.19
N ARG A 164 -6.34 14.03 8.60
CA ARG A 164 -6.10 15.06 9.62
C ARG A 164 -6.19 14.51 11.04
N SER A 165 -7.01 13.48 11.26
CA SER A 165 -7.28 12.92 12.59
C SER A 165 -6.20 11.97 13.09
N ILE A 166 -5.34 11.42 12.21
CA ILE A 166 -4.31 10.45 12.59
C ILE A 166 -2.90 11.00 12.32
N LYS A 167 -1.98 10.71 13.24
CA LYS A 167 -0.59 11.18 13.15
C LYS A 167 0.32 10.25 12.35
N VAL A 168 -0.24 9.20 11.74
CA VAL A 168 0.49 8.20 10.95
C VAL A 168 0.32 8.53 9.45
N PRO A 169 1.36 8.37 8.62
CA PRO A 169 1.26 8.57 7.19
C PRO A 169 0.12 7.78 6.57
N VAL A 170 -0.71 8.46 5.79
CA VAL A 170 -1.88 7.89 5.11
C VAL A 170 -1.56 7.66 3.64
N ILE A 171 -1.77 6.44 3.17
CA ILE A 171 -1.76 6.07 1.76
C ILE A 171 -3.20 5.80 1.33
N ALA A 172 -3.65 6.49 0.30
CA ALA A 172 -4.96 6.26 -0.31
C ALA A 172 -4.94 4.99 -1.17
N LEU A 173 -5.94 4.11 -1.03
CA LEU A 173 -6.05 2.86 -1.78
C LEU A 173 -7.49 2.60 -2.22
N GLY A 174 -7.66 1.97 -3.37
CA GLY A 174 -8.95 1.47 -3.89
C GLY A 174 -9.61 2.40 -4.88
N GLY A 175 -9.76 1.88 -6.11
CA GLY A 175 -10.41 2.56 -7.23
C GLY A 175 -9.66 3.77 -7.79
N ILE A 176 -8.42 4.02 -7.35
CA ILE A 176 -7.62 5.14 -7.84
C ILE A 176 -7.04 4.81 -9.21
N ASN A 177 -7.16 5.75 -10.15
CA ASN A 177 -6.67 5.66 -11.50
C ASN A 177 -6.22 7.03 -12.02
N ASP A 178 -5.72 7.10 -13.25
CA ASP A 178 -5.19 8.32 -13.86
C ASP A 178 -6.22 9.47 -13.98
N LYS A 179 -7.53 9.13 -14.06
CA LYS A 179 -8.60 10.12 -14.19
C LYS A 179 -8.95 10.77 -12.86
N ASN A 180 -8.92 10.01 -11.75
CA ASN A 180 -9.41 10.47 -10.44
C ASN A 180 -8.32 10.80 -9.43
N ILE A 181 -7.07 10.40 -9.63
CA ILE A 181 -5.95 10.69 -8.72
C ILE A 181 -5.73 12.21 -8.53
N LYS A 182 -6.12 13.03 -9.49
CA LYS A 182 -6.05 14.50 -9.39
C LYS A 182 -6.83 15.07 -8.20
N TYR A 183 -7.95 14.45 -7.82
CA TYR A 183 -8.77 14.86 -6.67
C TYR A 183 -8.10 14.63 -5.31
N LEU A 184 -7.00 13.90 -5.27
CA LEU A 184 -6.25 13.63 -4.05
C LEU A 184 -5.13 14.64 -3.79
N ARG A 185 -4.82 15.53 -4.74
CA ARG A 185 -3.66 16.44 -4.66
C ARG A 185 -3.71 17.41 -3.48
N SER A 186 -4.89 17.89 -3.12
CA SER A 186 -5.08 18.85 -2.02
C SER A 186 -5.20 18.20 -0.64
N LEU A 187 -5.24 16.86 -0.57
CA LEU A 187 -5.50 16.16 0.68
C LEU A 187 -4.22 15.93 1.51
N PRO A 188 -4.28 15.90 2.86
CA PRO A 188 -3.15 15.59 3.75
C PRO A 188 -2.80 14.10 3.80
N ILE A 189 -2.57 13.48 2.63
CA ILE A 189 -2.13 12.11 2.49
C ILE A 189 -0.65 12.01 2.11
N TYR A 190 0.01 10.95 2.43
CA TYR A 190 1.41 10.71 2.13
C TYR A 190 1.63 10.19 0.70
N GLY A 191 0.64 9.51 0.13
CA GLY A 191 0.72 8.96 -1.22
C GLY A 191 -0.46 8.08 -1.58
N CYS A 192 -0.29 7.29 -2.64
CA CYS A 192 -1.34 6.44 -3.19
C CYS A 192 -0.86 5.00 -3.40
N ALA A 193 -1.83 4.07 -3.41
CA ALA A 193 -1.60 2.67 -3.72
C ALA A 193 -2.61 2.16 -4.74
N GLY A 194 -2.22 1.11 -5.47
CA GLY A 194 -3.09 0.49 -6.46
C GLY A 194 -2.76 -0.96 -6.74
N ILE A 195 -3.65 -1.65 -7.46
CA ILE A 195 -3.50 -2.99 -7.98
C ILE A 195 -3.54 -2.90 -9.50
N ASP A 196 -4.73 -2.68 -10.05
CA ASP A 196 -5.01 -2.71 -11.48
C ASP A 196 -4.24 -1.64 -12.27
N VAL A 197 -3.98 -0.48 -11.66
CA VAL A 197 -3.21 0.60 -12.30
C VAL A 197 -1.78 0.17 -12.65
N PHE A 198 -1.23 -0.79 -11.92
CA PHE A 198 0.08 -1.39 -12.22
C PHE A 198 -0.04 -2.61 -13.12
N ASP A 199 -1.10 -3.43 -12.95
CA ASP A 199 -1.28 -4.71 -13.66
C ASP A 199 -1.80 -4.52 -15.09
N LYS A 200 -2.56 -3.46 -15.39
CA LYS A 200 -3.09 -3.18 -16.73
C LYS A 200 -2.03 -3.02 -17.82
N ASN A 201 -0.82 -2.58 -17.47
CA ASN A 201 0.30 -2.45 -18.41
C ASN A 201 0.97 -3.79 -18.78
N VAL A 202 0.47 -4.89 -18.23
CA VAL A 202 0.97 -6.25 -18.47
C VAL A 202 0.07 -7.01 -19.43
N LYS A 203 -1.16 -6.55 -19.64
CA LYS A 203 -2.18 -7.18 -20.48
C LYS A 203 -2.21 -6.67 -21.93
N LYS A 204 -1.24 -5.81 -22.32
CA LYS A 204 -1.03 -5.38 -23.71
C LYS A 204 0.20 -6.03 -24.30
#